data_5e280453ce3d24b751efc8cb333b3c6d
#
_entry.id   5e280453ce3d24b751efc8cb333b3c6d
#
_cell.length_a   1.000
_cell.length_b   1.000
_cell.length_c   1.000
_cell.angle_alpha   90.00
_cell.angle_beta   90.00
_cell.angle_gamma   90.00
#
_symmetry.space_group_name_H-M   'P 1'
#
loop_
_entity.id
_entity.type
_entity.pdbx_description
1 polymer ?
#
loop_
_entity_poly.entity_id
_entity_poly.type
_entity_poly.pdbx_seq_one_letter_code
_entity_poly.pdbx_strand_id
1 'polypeptide(L)'
;EFDTIAAIATAVSNAGIGIIRISGSEAMEILVKIFEPYNKKADVYQLENHRIYYGNIKDGEEVVDECIVLIMKGPHSYTKEDVVEIDCHGGVTVVYKVLNLVLKNGARAAEPGEFTKRAFLNGRIDLSQAEAVMDLIDSKNEMARKNSMTQLKGGLSDKIKQLREEIIYQIAFIESALDDPEHYSLDGFPEKLLEEDKKWITIAKEMLDSYDNGRIIAEGIRTCIVGKPNAGKSSFLNALLGEERAIVTDIAGTTRDTLEESVTIDGITLNIVDTAGIRDTEDKVESIGVERAKKEIESADLILFLMDTSVQISEEDIEILQRIRDKKKIILLNKSDKATEESGFEQSALKEYISEETPVISISAKYGDGIDNFIMELKNMMFHGRIDVNQEVYITNARHKDALAKTYESLECVERSIEAGMPEDFFTIDLMNAYEKLGLIIGESVEEDLVNEIFSKFCTGK
;
A
#
# COMPACT_ATOMS: atom_id res chain seq x y z
N GLU A 1 -17.84 -10.17 24.89
CA GLU A 1 -18.23 -8.75 24.74
C GLU A 1 -16.97 -7.90 24.87
N PHE A 2 -16.72 -7.05 23.89
CA PHE A 2 -15.60 -6.12 23.96
C PHE A 2 -15.99 -4.92 24.84
N ASP A 3 -15.03 -4.35 25.56
CA ASP A 3 -15.16 -3.07 26.24
C ASP A 3 -15.41 -1.91 25.26
N THR A 4 -15.95 -0.80 25.75
CA THR A 4 -16.18 0.38 24.91
C THR A 4 -14.89 1.19 24.77
N ILE A 5 -14.51 1.51 23.53
CA ILE A 5 -13.29 2.23 23.20
C ILE A 5 -13.58 3.61 22.60
N ALA A 6 -12.61 4.51 22.75
CA ALA A 6 -12.67 5.82 22.14
C ALA A 6 -11.29 6.31 21.67
N ALA A 7 -11.29 7.07 20.59
CA ALA A 7 -10.09 7.74 20.08
C ALA A 7 -10.44 8.99 19.27
N ILE A 8 -9.42 9.85 19.05
CA ILE A 8 -9.46 10.92 18.07
C ILE A 8 -9.30 10.29 16.68
N ALA A 9 -10.29 10.49 15.81
CA ALA A 9 -10.31 9.91 14.47
C ALA A 9 -9.76 10.85 13.37
N THR A 10 -9.47 12.10 13.70
CA THR A 10 -8.86 13.10 12.80
C THR A 10 -7.41 13.38 13.19
N ALA A 11 -6.66 14.01 12.29
CA ALA A 11 -5.32 14.48 12.63
C ALA A 11 -5.36 15.45 13.82
N VAL A 12 -4.39 15.33 14.73
CA VAL A 12 -4.27 16.20 15.90
C VAL A 12 -3.49 17.47 15.50
N SER A 13 -4.23 18.46 15.03
CA SER A 13 -3.73 19.77 14.63
C SER A 13 -4.85 20.78 14.75
N ASN A 14 -4.54 22.08 14.74
CA ASN A 14 -5.59 23.11 14.70
C ASN A 14 -6.34 23.04 13.37
N ALA A 15 -7.57 22.57 13.41
CA ALA A 15 -8.45 22.37 12.26
C ALA A 15 -9.86 22.89 12.56
N GLY A 16 -10.71 22.99 11.57
CA GLY A 16 -12.10 23.39 11.77
C GLY A 16 -12.93 22.38 12.58
N ILE A 17 -12.64 21.09 12.42
CA ILE A 17 -13.35 19.97 13.06
C ILE A 17 -12.36 18.95 13.58
N GLY A 18 -12.63 18.42 14.78
CA GLY A 18 -12.02 17.23 15.34
C GLY A 18 -13.08 16.20 15.65
N ILE A 19 -12.81 14.94 15.37
CA ILE A 19 -13.76 13.84 15.57
C ILE A 19 -13.28 12.90 16.66
N ILE A 20 -14.10 12.70 17.69
CA ILE A 20 -13.90 11.64 18.66
C ILE A 20 -14.87 10.52 18.32
N ARG A 21 -14.32 9.32 18.08
CA ARG A 21 -15.09 8.12 17.79
C ARG A 21 -15.15 7.23 19.01
N ILE A 22 -16.33 6.71 19.32
CA ILE A 22 -16.62 5.79 20.42
C ILE A 22 -17.25 4.54 19.81
N SER A 23 -16.81 3.34 20.19
CA SER A 23 -17.39 2.07 19.74
C SER A 23 -17.50 1.09 20.88
N GLY A 24 -18.65 0.44 20.99
CA GLY A 24 -18.94 -0.58 22.00
C GLY A 24 -20.31 -0.46 22.61
N SER A 25 -20.67 -1.42 23.47
CA SER A 25 -22.00 -1.54 24.08
C SER A 25 -22.40 -0.35 24.94
N GLU A 26 -21.45 0.37 25.53
CA GLU A 26 -21.70 1.52 26.39
C GLU A 26 -21.60 2.89 25.67
N ALA A 27 -21.41 2.89 24.36
CA ALA A 27 -21.22 4.13 23.59
C ALA A 27 -22.39 5.12 23.77
N MET A 28 -23.61 4.62 23.76
CA MET A 28 -24.82 5.43 24.00
C MET A 28 -24.93 5.92 25.43
N GLU A 29 -24.57 5.09 26.41
CA GLU A 29 -24.60 5.49 27.82
C GLU A 29 -23.62 6.59 28.15
N ILE A 30 -22.42 6.52 27.54
CA ILE A 30 -21.40 7.57 27.67
C ILE A 30 -21.91 8.86 27.06
N LEU A 31 -22.51 8.80 25.86
CA LEU A 31 -23.06 9.98 25.20
C LEU A 31 -24.12 10.67 26.06
N VAL A 32 -25.05 9.89 26.65
CA VAL A 32 -26.12 10.43 27.49
C VAL A 32 -25.57 11.24 28.67
N LYS A 33 -24.44 10.83 29.23
CA LYS A 33 -23.84 11.51 30.41
C LYS A 33 -23.22 12.86 30.06
N ILE A 34 -22.81 13.08 28.80
CA ILE A 34 -21.99 14.22 28.39
C ILE A 34 -22.62 15.12 27.32
N PHE A 35 -23.74 14.71 26.71
CA PHE A 35 -24.36 15.42 25.60
C PHE A 35 -25.71 16.01 25.96
N GLU A 36 -25.88 17.31 25.75
CA GLU A 36 -27.15 18.03 25.88
C GLU A 36 -27.63 18.46 24.49
N PRO A 37 -28.68 17.80 23.91
CA PRO A 37 -29.22 18.21 22.63
C PRO A 37 -29.76 19.63 22.68
N TYR A 38 -29.59 20.39 21.60
CA TYR A 38 -30.16 21.72 21.46
C TYR A 38 -31.71 21.68 21.55
N ASN A 39 -32.32 20.64 21.00
CA ASN A 39 -33.72 20.34 21.21
C ASN A 39 -33.91 19.67 22.57
N LYS A 40 -34.22 20.46 23.60
CA LYS A 40 -34.42 20.01 25.00
C LYS A 40 -35.55 18.97 25.22
N LYS A 41 -36.36 18.71 24.18
CA LYS A 41 -37.41 17.65 24.22
C LYS A 41 -36.88 16.32 23.68
N ALA A 42 -35.68 16.28 23.10
CA ALA A 42 -35.09 15.06 22.59
C ALA A 42 -34.56 14.22 23.79
N ASP A 43 -35.06 12.99 23.92
CA ASP A 43 -34.49 12.01 24.82
C ASP A 43 -33.26 11.38 24.14
N VAL A 44 -32.08 11.56 24.74
CA VAL A 44 -30.80 11.06 24.19
C VAL A 44 -30.82 9.54 24.04
N TYR A 45 -31.51 8.80 24.90
CA TYR A 45 -31.67 7.34 24.78
C TYR A 45 -32.51 6.90 23.58
N GLN A 46 -33.39 7.78 23.08
CA GLN A 46 -34.30 7.51 21.97
C GLN A 46 -33.84 8.11 20.65
N LEU A 47 -32.59 8.59 20.58
CA LEU A 47 -32.03 9.13 19.34
C LEU A 47 -32.00 8.06 18.24
N GLU A 48 -32.45 8.50 17.06
CA GLU A 48 -32.59 7.62 15.92
C GLU A 48 -31.23 7.25 15.33
N ASN A 49 -31.15 6.02 14.81
CA ASN A 49 -29.98 5.53 14.11
C ASN A 49 -29.73 6.29 12.80
N HIS A 50 -28.48 6.50 12.45
CA HIS A 50 -28.02 7.21 11.25
C HIS A 50 -28.56 8.65 11.15
N ARG A 51 -28.69 9.33 12.29
CA ARG A 51 -29.06 10.73 12.37
C ARG A 51 -27.99 11.58 13.02
N ILE A 52 -28.06 12.86 12.71
CA ILE A 52 -27.15 13.90 13.20
C ILE A 52 -27.92 14.75 14.20
N TYR A 53 -27.27 15.01 15.35
CA TYR A 53 -27.83 15.82 16.41
C TYR A 53 -26.87 16.96 16.76
N TYR A 54 -27.42 18.14 16.94
CA TYR A 54 -26.69 19.32 17.36
C TYR A 54 -26.93 19.61 18.83
N GLY A 55 -25.87 19.98 19.55
CA GLY A 55 -25.95 20.26 20.97
C GLY A 55 -24.61 20.57 21.61
N ASN A 56 -24.56 20.49 22.92
CA ASN A 56 -23.39 20.81 23.74
C ASN A 56 -22.79 19.55 24.37
N ILE A 57 -21.47 19.45 24.37
CA ILE A 57 -20.74 18.54 25.26
C ILE A 57 -20.50 19.24 26.57
N LYS A 58 -20.86 18.58 27.67
CA LYS A 58 -20.79 19.15 29.02
C LYS A 58 -20.03 18.26 29.99
N ASP A 59 -19.24 18.85 30.88
CA ASP A 59 -18.67 18.23 32.08
C ASP A 59 -19.39 18.84 33.29
N GLY A 60 -20.45 18.19 33.78
CA GLY A 60 -21.35 18.75 34.76
C GLY A 60 -22.06 20.01 34.22
N GLU A 61 -21.84 21.16 34.85
CA GLU A 61 -22.45 22.42 34.44
C GLU A 61 -21.60 23.17 33.37
N GLU A 62 -20.35 22.78 33.19
CA GLU A 62 -19.44 23.41 32.19
C GLU A 62 -19.78 22.94 30.80
N VAL A 63 -20.04 23.86 29.87
CA VAL A 63 -20.10 23.58 28.44
C VAL A 63 -18.65 23.51 27.91
N VAL A 64 -18.26 22.32 27.47
CA VAL A 64 -16.93 22.05 26.91
C VAL A 64 -16.82 22.52 25.47
N ASP A 65 -17.84 22.18 24.66
CA ASP A 65 -17.93 22.58 23.28
C ASP A 65 -19.37 22.44 22.75
N GLU A 66 -19.64 23.15 21.68
CA GLU A 66 -20.85 23.03 20.89
C GLU A 66 -20.55 22.17 19.67
N CYS A 67 -21.29 21.08 19.45
CA CYS A 67 -20.88 20.03 18.51
C CYS A 67 -22.04 19.39 17.77
N ILE A 68 -21.68 18.57 16.81
CA ILE A 68 -22.54 17.64 16.11
C ILE A 68 -22.23 16.23 16.60
N VAL A 69 -23.25 15.42 16.79
CA VAL A 69 -23.13 14.01 17.17
C VAL A 69 -23.81 13.14 16.13
N LEU A 70 -23.08 12.11 15.66
CA LEU A 70 -23.59 11.07 14.78
C LEU A 70 -23.75 9.78 15.57
N ILE A 71 -24.87 9.07 15.35
CA ILE A 71 -25.18 7.80 15.99
C ILE A 71 -25.35 6.73 14.94
N MET A 72 -24.61 5.64 15.08
CA MET A 72 -24.66 4.46 14.23
C MET A 72 -24.79 3.23 15.12
N LYS A 73 -26.01 2.68 15.22
CA LYS A 73 -26.28 1.49 16.04
C LYS A 73 -25.91 0.22 15.29
N GLY A 74 -25.32 -0.73 16.00
CA GLY A 74 -25.03 -2.06 15.47
C GLY A 74 -26.28 -2.78 14.94
N PRO A 75 -26.14 -3.65 13.94
CA PRO A 75 -24.92 -4.00 13.22
C PRO A 75 -24.55 -3.06 12.05
N HIS A 76 -25.30 -1.98 11.84
CA HIS A 76 -25.13 -1.05 10.73
C HIS A 76 -24.18 0.10 11.08
N SER A 77 -22.95 -0.24 11.48
CA SER A 77 -21.88 0.69 11.83
C SER A 77 -20.54 0.23 11.28
N TYR A 78 -19.50 1.03 11.48
CA TYR A 78 -18.14 0.66 11.03
C TYR A 78 -17.63 -0.63 11.67
N THR A 79 -17.83 -0.80 12.97
CA THR A 79 -17.38 -1.95 13.76
C THR A 79 -18.43 -3.05 13.93
N LYS A 80 -19.64 -2.86 13.43
CA LYS A 80 -20.86 -3.61 13.78
C LYS A 80 -21.29 -3.49 15.24
N GLU A 81 -20.63 -2.69 16.05
CA GLU A 81 -21.04 -2.30 17.40
C GLU A 81 -21.84 -0.99 17.36
N ASP A 82 -22.34 -0.54 18.50
CA ASP A 82 -22.84 0.83 18.59
C ASP A 82 -21.68 1.80 18.49
N VAL A 83 -21.77 2.75 17.55
CA VAL A 83 -20.76 3.77 17.29
C VAL A 83 -21.36 5.16 17.45
N VAL A 84 -20.64 6.01 18.16
CA VAL A 84 -20.94 7.43 18.29
C VAL A 84 -19.73 8.22 17.78
N GLU A 85 -19.98 9.22 16.94
CA GLU A 85 -18.97 10.21 16.57
C GLU A 85 -19.40 11.59 17.10
N ILE A 86 -18.46 12.26 17.76
CA ILE A 86 -18.62 13.61 18.27
C ILE A 86 -17.73 14.52 17.42
N ASP A 87 -18.35 15.34 16.60
CA ASP A 87 -17.69 16.33 15.75
C ASP A 87 -17.63 17.64 16.52
N CYS A 88 -16.51 17.87 17.19
CA CYS A 88 -16.24 19.08 17.97
C CYS A 88 -15.35 20.07 17.19
N HIS A 89 -15.11 21.26 17.72
CA HIS A 89 -14.12 22.16 17.15
C HIS A 89 -12.73 21.53 17.21
N GLY A 90 -11.96 21.66 16.10
CA GLY A 90 -10.70 20.95 15.90
C GLY A 90 -9.47 21.56 16.59
N GLY A 91 -9.67 22.45 17.57
CA GLY A 91 -8.55 22.92 18.40
C GLY A 91 -8.00 21.78 19.27
N VAL A 92 -6.68 21.62 19.31
CA VAL A 92 -6.00 20.53 20.03
C VAL A 92 -6.50 20.39 21.47
N THR A 93 -6.66 21.52 22.18
CA THR A 93 -7.13 21.56 23.58
C THR A 93 -8.58 21.05 23.70
N VAL A 94 -9.45 21.43 22.76
CA VAL A 94 -10.89 21.02 22.77
C VAL A 94 -11.00 19.53 22.52
N VAL A 95 -10.33 19.03 21.49
CA VAL A 95 -10.37 17.62 21.11
C VAL A 95 -9.89 16.71 22.24
N TYR A 96 -8.78 17.06 22.91
CA TYR A 96 -8.30 16.30 24.06
C TYR A 96 -9.25 16.42 25.29
N LYS A 97 -9.85 17.59 25.49
CA LYS A 97 -10.81 17.74 26.62
C LYS A 97 -12.04 16.88 26.39
N VAL A 98 -12.57 16.82 25.18
CA VAL A 98 -13.72 15.93 24.83
C VAL A 98 -13.32 14.47 24.94
N LEU A 99 -12.17 14.04 24.42
CA LEU A 99 -11.69 12.66 24.56
C LEU A 99 -11.55 12.27 26.05
N ASN A 100 -10.88 13.09 26.85
CA ASN A 100 -10.70 12.82 28.28
C ASN A 100 -12.05 12.71 29.01
N LEU A 101 -13.05 13.51 28.63
CA LEU A 101 -14.38 13.43 29.20
C LEU A 101 -15.07 12.10 28.85
N VAL A 102 -14.92 11.64 27.61
CA VAL A 102 -15.42 10.33 27.14
C VAL A 102 -14.76 9.19 27.95
N LEU A 103 -13.43 9.23 28.10
CA LEU A 103 -12.68 8.23 28.89
C LEU A 103 -13.10 8.23 30.37
N LYS A 104 -13.26 9.42 30.97
CA LYS A 104 -13.75 9.57 32.37
C LYS A 104 -15.13 8.95 32.58
N ASN A 105 -15.96 8.89 31.54
CA ASN A 105 -17.33 8.37 31.61
C ASN A 105 -17.45 6.90 31.23
N GLY A 106 -16.37 6.17 31.02
CA GLY A 106 -16.38 4.71 30.93
C GLY A 106 -15.74 4.10 29.68
N ALA A 107 -15.35 4.88 28.68
CA ALA A 107 -14.58 4.36 27.56
C ALA A 107 -13.11 4.12 27.95
N ARG A 108 -12.49 3.13 27.31
CA ARG A 108 -11.04 2.94 27.29
C ARG A 108 -10.46 3.64 26.04
N ALA A 109 -9.22 4.10 26.13
CA ALA A 109 -8.50 4.55 24.94
C ALA A 109 -8.31 3.38 23.97
N ALA A 110 -8.63 3.61 22.69
CA ALA A 110 -8.44 2.62 21.65
C ALA A 110 -6.96 2.39 21.35
N GLU A 111 -6.60 1.15 21.06
CA GLU A 111 -5.31 0.79 20.51
C GLU A 111 -5.22 1.19 19.03
N PRO A 112 -4.00 1.29 18.44
CA PRO A 112 -3.85 1.49 17.02
C PRO A 112 -4.63 0.44 16.21
N GLY A 113 -5.40 0.88 15.22
CA GLY A 113 -6.20 0.01 14.35
C GLY A 113 -7.37 -0.72 15.00
N GLU A 114 -7.71 -0.43 16.25
CA GLU A 114 -8.69 -1.24 17.00
C GLU A 114 -10.10 -1.19 16.41
N PHE A 115 -10.54 -0.07 15.87
CA PHE A 115 -11.85 0.00 15.21
C PHE A 115 -11.92 -0.89 13.97
N THR A 116 -10.88 -0.90 13.16
CA THR A 116 -10.80 -1.78 11.96
C THR A 116 -10.63 -3.24 12.36
N LYS A 117 -9.86 -3.53 13.44
CA LYS A 117 -9.74 -4.86 14.02
C LYS A 117 -11.10 -5.39 14.46
N ARG A 118 -11.93 -4.58 15.14
CA ARG A 118 -13.30 -4.96 15.54
C ARG A 118 -14.20 -5.16 14.31
N ALA A 119 -14.07 -4.35 13.27
CA ALA A 119 -14.78 -4.56 12.02
C ALA A 119 -14.43 -5.92 11.39
N PHE A 120 -13.18 -6.34 11.46
CA PHE A 120 -12.72 -7.66 11.03
C PHE A 120 -13.25 -8.77 11.95
N LEU A 121 -13.06 -8.68 13.25
CA LEU A 121 -13.51 -9.69 14.22
C LEU A 121 -15.02 -9.88 14.21
N ASN A 122 -15.79 -8.82 13.99
CA ASN A 122 -17.24 -8.86 13.84
C ASN A 122 -17.71 -9.26 12.43
N GLY A 123 -16.81 -9.63 11.54
CA GLY A 123 -17.11 -10.14 10.20
C GLY A 123 -17.76 -9.11 9.26
N ARG A 124 -17.46 -7.80 9.43
CA ARG A 124 -17.85 -6.79 8.44
C ARG A 124 -16.94 -6.79 7.23
N ILE A 125 -15.66 -6.94 7.47
CA ILE A 125 -14.60 -7.02 6.47
C ILE A 125 -13.69 -8.20 6.80
N ASP A 126 -13.00 -8.73 5.82
CA ASP A 126 -11.93 -9.70 6.04
C ASP A 126 -10.56 -9.03 6.21
N LEU A 127 -9.51 -9.81 6.46
CA LEU A 127 -8.19 -9.28 6.77
C LEU A 127 -7.59 -8.52 5.57
N SER A 128 -7.79 -9.01 4.34
CA SER A 128 -7.31 -8.34 3.13
C SER A 128 -7.97 -6.97 2.91
N GLN A 129 -9.27 -6.87 3.22
CA GLN A 129 -10.01 -5.62 3.18
C GLN A 129 -9.60 -4.67 4.32
N ALA A 130 -9.27 -5.21 5.50
CA ALA A 130 -8.76 -4.41 6.61
C ALA A 130 -7.40 -3.79 6.26
N GLU A 131 -6.48 -4.56 5.69
CA GLU A 131 -5.19 -4.05 5.21
C GLU A 131 -5.38 -2.98 4.11
N ALA A 132 -6.35 -3.17 3.21
CA ALA A 132 -6.69 -2.19 2.18
C ALA A 132 -7.18 -0.84 2.74
N VAL A 133 -7.73 -0.78 3.96
CA VAL A 133 -8.05 0.50 4.63
C VAL A 133 -6.79 1.31 4.88
N MET A 134 -5.71 0.68 5.35
CA MET A 134 -4.43 1.37 5.55
C MET A 134 -3.79 1.77 4.24
N ASP A 135 -3.74 0.85 3.28
CA ASP A 135 -3.19 1.13 1.95
C ASP A 135 -3.91 2.33 1.29
N LEU A 136 -5.22 2.46 1.51
CA LEU A 136 -6.00 3.59 1.01
C LEU A 136 -5.63 4.92 1.69
N ILE A 137 -5.41 4.89 3.01
CA ILE A 137 -5.01 6.08 3.80
C ILE A 137 -3.59 6.52 3.41
N ASP A 138 -2.68 5.55 3.25
CA ASP A 138 -1.27 5.81 2.96
C ASP A 138 -0.97 5.95 1.46
N SER A 139 -1.99 5.85 0.61
CA SER A 139 -1.82 5.91 -0.85
C SER A 139 -1.20 7.24 -1.30
N LYS A 140 -0.06 7.16 -1.97
CA LYS A 140 0.73 8.32 -2.42
C LYS A 140 0.36 8.80 -3.82
N ASN A 141 -0.40 8.00 -4.56
CA ASN A 141 -0.78 8.29 -5.94
C ASN A 141 -2.15 7.70 -6.28
N GLU A 142 -2.71 8.14 -7.41
CA GLU A 142 -4.05 7.74 -7.84
C GLU A 142 -4.14 6.24 -8.19
N MET A 143 -3.07 5.62 -8.65
CA MET A 143 -3.05 4.19 -8.95
C MET A 143 -3.11 3.36 -7.65
N ALA A 144 -2.31 3.72 -6.64
CA ALA A 144 -2.36 3.10 -5.31
C ALA A 144 -3.77 3.25 -4.71
N ARG A 145 -4.34 4.46 -4.76
CA ARG A 145 -5.69 4.71 -4.27
C ARG A 145 -6.74 3.83 -4.94
N LYS A 146 -6.70 3.71 -6.28
CA LYS A 146 -7.65 2.87 -7.04
C LYS A 146 -7.50 1.40 -6.70
N ASN A 147 -6.27 0.89 -6.63
CA ASN A 147 -6.01 -0.50 -6.26
C ASN A 147 -6.50 -0.82 -4.85
N SER A 148 -6.17 0.02 -3.86
CA SER A 148 -6.61 -0.13 -2.48
C SER A 148 -8.15 -0.08 -2.38
N MET A 149 -8.79 0.80 -3.13
CA MET A 149 -10.26 0.88 -3.15
C MET A 149 -10.88 -0.37 -3.77
N THR A 150 -10.28 -0.95 -4.80
CA THR A 150 -10.72 -2.22 -5.39
C THR A 150 -10.59 -3.37 -4.41
N GLN A 151 -9.47 -3.45 -3.68
CA GLN A 151 -9.27 -4.45 -2.63
C GLN A 151 -10.25 -4.27 -1.48
N LEU A 152 -10.47 -3.03 -1.02
CA LEU A 152 -11.45 -2.73 0.05
C LEU A 152 -12.89 -3.15 -0.34
N LYS A 153 -13.25 -3.03 -1.63
CA LYS A 153 -14.55 -3.50 -2.16
C LYS A 153 -14.64 -5.02 -2.32
N GLY A 154 -13.58 -5.75 -2.03
CA GLY A 154 -13.56 -7.21 -2.08
C GLY A 154 -12.91 -7.81 -3.33
N GLY A 155 -12.30 -7.02 -4.20
CA GLY A 155 -11.76 -7.54 -5.46
C GLY A 155 -10.75 -8.68 -5.30
N LEU A 156 -9.87 -8.63 -4.29
CA LEU A 156 -8.99 -9.74 -3.93
C LEU A 156 -9.75 -10.83 -3.16
N SER A 157 -10.51 -10.43 -2.15
CA SER A 157 -11.28 -11.32 -1.28
C SER A 157 -12.18 -12.27 -2.07
N ASP A 158 -12.91 -11.74 -3.05
CA ASP A 158 -13.85 -12.54 -3.86
C ASP A 158 -13.13 -13.58 -4.72
N LYS A 159 -11.99 -13.21 -5.33
CA LYS A 159 -11.14 -14.15 -6.07
C LYS A 159 -10.63 -15.29 -5.17
N ILE A 160 -10.15 -14.94 -3.97
CA ILE A 160 -9.65 -15.94 -2.99
C ILE A 160 -10.77 -16.84 -2.51
N LYS A 161 -11.94 -16.31 -2.18
CA LYS A 161 -13.11 -17.09 -1.76
C LYS A 161 -13.59 -18.04 -2.84
N GLN A 162 -13.66 -17.57 -4.09
CA GLN A 162 -14.03 -18.40 -5.22
C GLN A 162 -13.07 -19.59 -5.39
N LEU A 163 -11.76 -19.36 -5.41
CA LEU A 163 -10.76 -20.42 -5.49
C LEU A 163 -10.92 -21.43 -4.35
N ARG A 164 -11.13 -20.96 -3.14
CA ARG A 164 -11.33 -21.82 -1.96
C ARG A 164 -12.60 -22.64 -2.05
N GLU A 165 -13.70 -22.08 -2.51
CA GLU A 165 -14.95 -22.79 -2.72
C GLU A 165 -14.81 -23.91 -3.75
N GLU A 166 -14.10 -23.63 -4.86
CA GLU A 166 -13.84 -24.62 -5.89
C GLU A 166 -12.93 -25.74 -5.38
N ILE A 167 -11.85 -25.43 -4.66
CA ILE A 167 -10.92 -26.40 -4.10
C ILE A 167 -11.59 -27.26 -3.02
N ILE A 168 -12.32 -26.68 -2.07
CA ILE A 168 -12.97 -27.45 -0.99
C ILE A 168 -14.06 -28.37 -1.54
N TYR A 169 -14.73 -27.96 -2.61
CA TYR A 169 -15.69 -28.81 -3.30
C TYR A 169 -15.02 -30.08 -3.82
N GLN A 170 -13.83 -29.98 -4.43
CA GLN A 170 -13.11 -31.17 -4.94
C GLN A 170 -12.61 -32.07 -3.79
N ILE A 171 -12.12 -31.47 -2.71
CA ILE A 171 -11.72 -32.23 -1.51
C ILE A 171 -12.89 -32.98 -0.94
N ALA A 172 -14.05 -32.35 -0.75
CA ALA A 172 -15.25 -32.99 -0.25
C ALA A 172 -15.76 -34.12 -1.19
N PHE A 173 -15.61 -33.95 -2.51
CA PHE A 173 -15.96 -35.00 -3.48
C PHE A 173 -15.03 -36.19 -3.34
N ILE A 174 -13.70 -35.99 -3.25
CA ILE A 174 -12.74 -37.08 -3.06
C ILE A 174 -13.05 -37.86 -1.77
N GLU A 175 -13.22 -37.14 -0.64
CA GLU A 175 -13.52 -37.78 0.64
C GLU A 175 -14.81 -38.58 0.59
N SER A 176 -15.86 -38.00 0.00
CA SER A 176 -17.15 -38.71 -0.17
C SER A 176 -17.01 -39.98 -1.03
N ALA A 177 -16.19 -39.91 -2.08
CA ALA A 177 -15.97 -41.06 -2.97
C ALA A 177 -15.12 -42.17 -2.33
N LEU A 178 -14.19 -41.80 -1.47
CA LEU A 178 -13.40 -42.75 -0.68
C LEU A 178 -14.22 -43.42 0.42
N ASP A 179 -15.14 -42.69 1.05
CA ASP A 179 -16.02 -43.22 2.10
C ASP A 179 -17.16 -44.08 1.56
N ASP A 180 -17.72 -43.74 0.40
CA ASP A 180 -18.87 -44.42 -0.22
C ASP A 180 -18.64 -44.66 -1.73
N PRO A 181 -17.74 -45.58 -2.08
CA PRO A 181 -17.38 -45.88 -3.49
C PRO A 181 -18.50 -46.52 -4.30
N GLU A 182 -19.57 -47.00 -3.64
CA GLU A 182 -20.74 -47.60 -4.35
C GLU A 182 -21.62 -46.48 -4.98
N HIS A 183 -21.64 -45.29 -4.38
CA HIS A 183 -22.48 -44.18 -4.85
C HIS A 183 -21.68 -43.07 -5.54
N TYR A 184 -20.38 -42.97 -5.28
CA TYR A 184 -19.50 -41.95 -5.86
C TYR A 184 -18.33 -42.61 -6.58
N SER A 185 -18.20 -42.38 -7.89
CA SER A 185 -17.09 -42.92 -8.70
C SER A 185 -16.02 -41.85 -8.94
N LEU A 186 -14.77 -42.28 -8.78
CA LEU A 186 -13.57 -41.47 -9.16
C LEU A 186 -13.10 -41.75 -10.59
N ASP A 187 -13.85 -42.53 -11.38
CA ASP A 187 -13.49 -42.83 -12.78
C ASP A 187 -13.46 -41.54 -13.61
N GLY A 188 -12.29 -41.22 -14.18
CA GLY A 188 -12.06 -40.00 -14.96
C GLY A 188 -12.03 -38.72 -14.13
N PHE A 189 -12.00 -38.83 -12.78
CA PHE A 189 -11.90 -37.68 -11.88
C PHE A 189 -10.52 -37.03 -11.94
N PRO A 190 -9.38 -37.74 -11.94
CA PRO A 190 -8.06 -37.13 -12.01
C PRO A 190 -7.90 -36.20 -13.22
N GLU A 191 -8.40 -36.59 -14.38
CA GLU A 191 -8.32 -35.80 -15.60
C GLU A 191 -9.13 -34.49 -15.49
N LYS A 192 -10.31 -34.55 -14.88
CA LYS A 192 -11.16 -33.37 -14.64
C LYS A 192 -10.54 -32.45 -13.60
N LEU A 193 -9.99 -33.02 -12.52
CA LEU A 193 -9.29 -32.24 -11.49
C LEU A 193 -8.08 -31.53 -12.09
N LEU A 194 -7.34 -32.22 -12.97
CA LEU A 194 -6.18 -31.62 -13.65
C LEU A 194 -6.55 -30.39 -14.50
N GLU A 195 -7.70 -30.45 -15.18
CA GLU A 195 -8.20 -29.30 -15.95
C GLU A 195 -8.55 -28.10 -15.05
N GLU A 196 -9.17 -28.34 -13.89
CA GLU A 196 -9.49 -27.28 -12.93
C GLU A 196 -8.22 -26.75 -12.24
N ASP A 197 -7.34 -27.65 -11.83
CA ASP A 197 -6.08 -27.30 -11.17
C ASP A 197 -5.20 -26.38 -12.06
N LYS A 198 -5.10 -26.66 -13.35
CA LYS A 198 -4.40 -25.80 -14.32
C LYS A 198 -4.98 -24.38 -14.39
N LYS A 199 -6.30 -24.24 -14.25
CA LYS A 199 -6.94 -22.92 -14.18
C LYS A 199 -6.55 -22.20 -12.88
N TRP A 200 -6.58 -22.91 -11.73
CA TRP A 200 -6.19 -22.35 -10.45
C TRP A 200 -4.71 -21.97 -10.40
N ILE A 201 -3.82 -22.80 -10.95
CA ILE A 201 -2.40 -22.48 -11.12
C ILE A 201 -2.24 -21.18 -11.92
N THR A 202 -2.96 -21.03 -13.03
CA THR A 202 -2.90 -19.83 -13.86
C THR A 202 -3.34 -18.59 -13.07
N ILE A 203 -4.46 -18.66 -12.38
CA ILE A 203 -5.00 -17.55 -11.56
C ILE A 203 -4.02 -17.19 -10.43
N ALA A 204 -3.51 -18.20 -9.71
CA ALA A 204 -2.55 -17.98 -8.63
C ALA A 204 -1.26 -17.32 -9.13
N LYS A 205 -0.77 -17.76 -10.29
CA LYS A 205 0.42 -17.22 -10.94
C LYS A 205 0.21 -15.77 -11.40
N GLU A 206 -0.89 -15.45 -12.04
CA GLU A 206 -1.22 -14.09 -12.45
C GLU A 206 -1.26 -13.13 -11.26
N MET A 207 -1.89 -13.54 -10.14
CA MET A 207 -1.89 -12.76 -8.91
C MET A 207 -0.47 -12.59 -8.34
N LEU A 208 0.31 -13.65 -8.32
CA LEU A 208 1.69 -13.62 -7.82
C LEU A 208 2.59 -12.72 -8.67
N ASP A 209 2.50 -12.84 -9.99
CA ASP A 209 3.28 -12.04 -10.94
C ASP A 209 2.90 -10.54 -10.88
N SER A 210 1.69 -10.22 -10.40
CA SER A 210 1.26 -8.83 -10.21
C SER A 210 1.96 -8.11 -9.06
N TYR A 211 2.63 -8.84 -8.15
CA TYR A 211 3.19 -8.29 -6.92
C TYR A 211 4.26 -7.22 -7.16
N ASP A 212 5.17 -7.43 -8.08
CA ASP A 212 6.27 -6.47 -8.32
C ASP A 212 5.72 -5.12 -8.81
N ASN A 213 4.72 -5.16 -9.70
CA ASN A 213 4.00 -3.96 -10.13
C ASN A 213 3.18 -3.35 -8.99
N GLY A 214 2.49 -4.17 -8.20
CA GLY A 214 1.72 -3.74 -7.05
C GLY A 214 2.58 -3.03 -6.00
N ARG A 215 3.76 -3.56 -5.70
CA ARG A 215 4.73 -2.94 -4.79
C ARG A 215 5.17 -1.56 -5.30
N ILE A 216 5.51 -1.47 -6.58
CA ILE A 216 5.89 -0.19 -7.20
C ILE A 216 4.74 0.83 -7.14
N ILE A 217 3.51 0.39 -7.38
CA ILE A 217 2.33 1.24 -7.30
C ILE A 217 2.12 1.76 -5.86
N ALA A 218 2.22 0.89 -4.86
CA ALA A 218 1.95 1.22 -3.46
C ALA A 218 3.07 2.04 -2.81
N GLU A 219 4.31 1.57 -2.92
CA GLU A 219 5.47 2.14 -2.21
C GLU A 219 6.18 3.22 -3.02
N GLY A 220 6.08 3.16 -4.36
CA GLY A 220 6.89 3.95 -5.27
C GLY A 220 8.23 3.28 -5.58
N ILE A 221 9.04 3.97 -6.38
CA ILE A 221 10.33 3.49 -6.88
C ILE A 221 11.43 4.21 -6.10
N ARG A 222 12.22 3.48 -5.34
CA ARG A 222 13.41 4.03 -4.69
C ARG A 222 14.44 4.37 -5.76
N THR A 223 14.65 5.68 -5.98
CA THR A 223 15.39 6.22 -7.12
C THR A 223 16.61 6.98 -6.66
N CYS A 224 17.78 6.60 -7.16
CA CYS A 224 19.01 7.32 -6.91
C CYS A 224 19.44 8.08 -8.17
N ILE A 225 19.70 9.40 -8.03
CA ILE A 225 20.20 10.25 -9.12
C ILE A 225 21.71 10.37 -8.98
N VAL A 226 22.44 9.86 -9.95
CA VAL A 226 23.91 9.88 -9.97
C VAL A 226 24.43 10.68 -11.17
N GLY A 227 25.65 11.18 -11.07
CA GLY A 227 26.32 11.94 -12.11
C GLY A 227 27.36 12.86 -11.51
N LYS A 228 28.29 13.34 -12.33
CA LYS A 228 29.36 14.28 -11.92
C LYS A 228 28.79 15.56 -11.31
N PRO A 229 29.59 16.29 -10.53
CA PRO A 229 29.27 17.67 -10.18
C PRO A 229 28.94 18.47 -11.46
N ASN A 230 27.92 19.31 -11.38
CA ASN A 230 27.43 20.12 -12.50
C ASN A 230 26.83 19.37 -13.71
N ALA A 231 26.61 18.06 -13.64
CA ALA A 231 25.86 17.33 -14.67
C ALA A 231 24.39 17.76 -14.78
N GLY A 232 23.89 18.52 -13.80
CA GLY A 232 22.55 19.09 -13.82
C GLY A 232 21.52 18.29 -12.97
N LYS A 233 21.96 17.54 -11.96
CA LYS A 233 21.11 16.77 -11.07
C LYS A 233 20.02 17.63 -10.40
N SER A 234 20.41 18.76 -9.79
CA SER A 234 19.47 19.68 -9.16
C SER A 234 18.51 20.32 -10.17
N SER A 235 19.02 20.66 -11.37
CA SER A 235 18.17 21.20 -12.43
C SER A 235 17.15 20.19 -12.94
N PHE A 236 17.55 18.92 -13.05
CA PHE A 236 16.66 17.82 -13.43
C PHE A 236 15.58 17.57 -12.36
N LEU A 237 15.97 17.54 -11.09
CA LEU A 237 15.01 17.44 -10.00
C LEU A 237 14.00 18.58 -10.00
N ASN A 238 14.49 19.82 -10.18
CA ASN A 238 13.62 21.00 -10.28
C ASN A 238 12.72 20.96 -11.53
N ALA A 239 13.19 20.41 -12.64
CA ALA A 239 12.37 20.22 -13.84
C ALA A 239 11.25 19.21 -13.58
N LEU A 240 11.55 18.09 -12.90
CA LEU A 240 10.52 17.12 -12.48
C LEU A 240 9.50 17.73 -11.51
N LEU A 241 9.95 18.55 -10.56
CA LEU A 241 9.08 19.24 -9.60
C LEU A 241 8.23 20.35 -10.23
N GLY A 242 8.70 20.91 -11.34
CA GLY A 242 8.02 21.98 -12.08
C GLY A 242 6.98 21.51 -13.09
N GLU A 243 6.88 20.20 -13.34
CA GLU A 243 5.86 19.63 -14.22
C GLU A 243 4.45 19.84 -13.62
N GLU A 244 3.48 20.27 -14.44
CA GLU A 244 2.08 20.47 -14.01
C GLU A 244 1.44 19.19 -13.45
N ARG A 245 2.02 18.03 -13.75
CA ARG A 245 1.55 16.70 -13.32
C ARG A 245 2.31 16.16 -12.09
N ALA A 246 3.27 16.93 -11.56
CA ALA A 246 4.04 16.52 -10.40
C ALA A 246 3.34 16.92 -9.10
N ILE A 247 3.15 15.96 -8.21
CA ILE A 247 2.66 16.19 -6.85
C ILE A 247 3.83 15.90 -5.89
N VAL A 248 4.21 16.91 -5.12
CA VAL A 248 5.22 16.76 -4.06
C VAL A 248 4.49 16.45 -2.76
N THR A 249 4.86 15.36 -2.12
CA THR A 249 4.37 15.02 -0.78
C THR A 249 5.54 15.02 0.18
N ASP A 250 5.55 15.97 1.12
CA ASP A 250 6.43 15.90 2.29
C ASP A 250 5.92 14.76 3.18
N ILE A 251 6.68 13.71 3.32
CA ILE A 251 6.35 12.62 4.24
C ILE A 251 6.69 13.10 5.65
N ALA A 252 5.68 13.63 6.34
CA ALA A 252 5.77 13.93 7.75
C ALA A 252 5.78 12.61 8.54
N GLY A 253 6.93 12.20 9.08
CA GLY A 253 6.99 11.09 10.04
C GLY A 253 8.16 10.12 9.92
N THR A 254 9.04 10.23 8.94
CA THR A 254 10.26 9.43 8.92
C THR A 254 11.38 10.17 9.66
N THR A 255 11.80 9.55 10.76
CA THR A 255 12.83 10.02 11.68
C THR A 255 14.16 10.34 10.98
N ARG A 256 14.60 11.55 11.15
CA ARG A 256 15.94 12.17 11.29
C ARG A 256 17.15 11.76 10.44
N ASP A 257 17.17 10.71 9.60
CA ASP A 257 18.44 10.24 9.04
C ASP A 257 18.59 10.25 7.50
N THR A 258 17.53 10.43 6.70
CA THR A 258 17.62 10.57 5.23
C THR A 258 16.55 11.55 4.74
N LEU A 259 16.97 12.61 4.04
CA LEU A 259 16.07 13.49 3.29
C LEU A 259 15.64 12.76 2.00
N GLU A 260 14.53 12.04 2.09
CA GLU A 260 13.87 11.45 0.91
C GLU A 260 12.80 12.43 0.41
N GLU A 261 12.87 12.81 -0.85
CA GLU A 261 11.82 13.58 -1.52
C GLU A 261 11.02 12.63 -2.41
N SER A 262 9.70 12.65 -2.27
CA SER A 262 8.82 11.87 -3.13
C SER A 262 8.19 12.77 -4.19
N VAL A 263 8.38 12.41 -5.45
CA VAL A 263 7.81 13.08 -6.62
C VAL A 263 6.90 12.09 -7.34
N THR A 264 5.62 12.41 -7.43
CA THR A 264 4.66 11.59 -8.20
C THR A 264 4.41 12.24 -9.55
N ILE A 265 4.73 11.54 -10.63
CA ILE A 265 4.59 12.00 -12.00
C ILE A 265 3.73 10.99 -12.76
N ASP A 266 2.59 11.44 -13.29
CA ASP A 266 1.68 10.58 -14.07
C ASP A 266 1.28 9.28 -13.36
N GLY A 267 1.13 9.33 -12.03
CA GLY A 267 0.74 8.19 -11.20
C GLY A 267 1.90 7.29 -10.76
N ILE A 268 3.14 7.58 -11.13
CA ILE A 268 4.34 6.88 -10.66
C ILE A 268 5.02 7.75 -9.59
N THR A 269 5.26 7.17 -8.44
CA THR A 269 5.97 7.83 -7.34
C THR A 269 7.45 7.44 -7.39
N LEU A 270 8.32 8.45 -7.53
CA LEU A 270 9.77 8.32 -7.38
C LEU A 270 10.16 8.80 -5.98
N ASN A 271 10.70 7.91 -5.16
CA ASN A 271 11.30 8.25 -3.88
C ASN A 271 12.78 8.56 -4.10
N ILE A 272 13.11 9.84 -4.21
CA ILE A 272 14.49 10.28 -4.51
C ILE A 272 15.32 10.20 -3.24
N VAL A 273 16.35 9.35 -3.25
CA VAL A 273 17.28 9.19 -2.13
C VAL A 273 18.48 10.13 -2.27
N ASP A 274 18.99 10.60 -1.13
CA ASP A 274 20.16 11.51 -1.03
C ASP A 274 20.00 12.86 -1.75
N THR A 275 18.89 13.55 -1.49
CA THR A 275 18.68 14.92 -2.01
C THR A 275 19.66 15.95 -1.43
N ALA A 276 20.29 15.68 -0.29
CA ALA A 276 21.29 16.56 0.31
C ALA A 276 22.54 16.70 -0.56
N GLY A 277 23.04 15.60 -1.15
CA GLY A 277 24.16 15.63 -2.10
C GLY A 277 23.80 16.26 -3.44
N ILE A 278 22.51 16.45 -3.73
CA ILE A 278 22.02 17.08 -4.97
C ILE A 278 21.86 18.60 -4.79
N ARG A 279 21.51 19.07 -3.59
CA ARG A 279 21.24 20.49 -3.30
C ARG A 279 22.47 21.30 -2.87
N ASP A 280 23.40 20.67 -2.13
CA ASP A 280 24.61 21.34 -1.62
C ASP A 280 25.81 21.15 -2.55
N THR A 281 26.05 22.12 -3.40
CA THR A 281 27.17 22.15 -4.36
C THR A 281 28.35 22.99 -3.92
N GLU A 282 28.51 23.35 -2.65
CA GLU A 282 29.73 24.04 -2.18
C GLU A 282 30.23 23.51 -0.83
N ASP A 283 31.40 22.86 -0.92
CA ASP A 283 32.37 22.58 0.16
C ASP A 283 32.11 21.49 1.21
N LYS A 284 33.03 20.52 1.16
CA LYS A 284 33.55 19.66 2.23
C LYS A 284 32.65 18.53 2.73
N VAL A 285 32.92 17.35 2.22
CA VAL A 285 33.18 16.09 2.95
C VAL A 285 33.33 14.94 1.94
N GLU A 286 34.48 14.82 1.31
CA GLU A 286 34.75 13.83 0.23
C GLU A 286 34.77 12.38 0.68
N SER A 287 35.03 12.06 1.94
CA SER A 287 35.20 10.66 2.36
C SER A 287 33.93 10.00 2.92
N ILE A 288 33.07 10.73 3.58
CA ILE A 288 31.79 10.22 4.14
C ILE A 288 30.75 10.09 3.02
N GLY A 289 30.82 10.95 2.00
CA GLY A 289 29.92 10.94 0.85
C GLY A 289 30.05 9.70 -0.07
N VAL A 290 31.24 9.13 -0.22
CA VAL A 290 31.48 7.99 -1.12
C VAL A 290 30.88 6.68 -0.58
N GLU A 291 31.00 6.40 0.72
CA GLU A 291 30.41 5.19 1.32
C GLU A 291 28.88 5.29 1.37
N ARG A 292 28.35 6.48 1.63
CA ARG A 292 26.92 6.74 1.65
C ARG A 292 26.33 6.59 0.24
N ALA A 293 26.96 7.19 -0.77
CA ALA A 293 26.55 7.05 -2.17
C ALA A 293 26.57 5.59 -2.64
N LYS A 294 27.53 4.76 -2.17
CA LYS A 294 27.56 3.33 -2.48
C LYS A 294 26.34 2.61 -1.91
N LYS A 295 25.99 2.84 -0.64
CA LYS A 295 24.81 2.23 -0.01
C LYS A 295 23.50 2.64 -0.69
N GLU A 296 23.39 3.90 -1.09
CA GLU A 296 22.20 4.40 -1.79
C GLU A 296 22.05 3.76 -3.18
N ILE A 297 23.13 3.63 -3.94
CA ILE A 297 23.13 2.89 -5.21
C ILE A 297 22.75 1.42 -5.00
N GLU A 298 23.28 0.78 -3.95
CA GLU A 298 22.99 -0.63 -3.66
C GLU A 298 21.52 -0.85 -3.32
N SER A 299 20.89 0.07 -2.59
CA SER A 299 19.51 -0.04 -2.12
C SER A 299 18.47 0.50 -3.11
N ALA A 300 18.87 1.21 -4.17
CA ALA A 300 17.97 1.78 -5.15
C ALA A 300 17.36 0.73 -6.09
N ASP A 301 16.06 0.89 -6.38
CA ASP A 301 15.34 0.11 -7.40
C ASP A 301 15.65 0.61 -8.81
N LEU A 302 15.95 1.91 -8.94
CA LEU A 302 16.24 2.58 -10.21
C LEU A 302 17.38 3.58 -10.04
N ILE A 303 18.30 3.58 -10.98
CA ILE A 303 19.36 4.58 -11.09
C ILE A 303 19.06 5.51 -12.27
N LEU A 304 19.06 6.82 -12.02
CA LEU A 304 19.05 7.85 -13.06
C LEU A 304 20.46 8.42 -13.18
N PHE A 305 21.16 8.07 -14.25
CA PHE A 305 22.52 8.56 -14.47
C PHE A 305 22.51 9.76 -15.42
N LEU A 306 22.82 10.94 -14.88
CA LEU A 306 22.91 12.17 -15.64
C LEU A 306 24.32 12.39 -16.17
N MET A 307 24.44 12.56 -17.48
CA MET A 307 25.69 12.88 -18.18
C MET A 307 25.59 14.26 -18.87
N ASP A 308 26.64 15.03 -18.79
CA ASP A 308 26.74 16.34 -19.44
C ASP A 308 27.23 16.17 -20.88
N THR A 309 26.36 16.41 -21.87
CA THR A 309 26.70 16.24 -23.29
C THR A 309 27.50 17.43 -23.87
N SER A 310 27.68 18.49 -23.07
CA SER A 310 28.52 19.62 -23.51
C SER A 310 30.02 19.38 -23.33
N VAL A 311 30.44 18.24 -22.78
CA VAL A 311 31.84 17.85 -22.54
C VAL A 311 32.06 16.38 -22.88
N GLN A 312 33.32 15.98 -23.08
CA GLN A 312 33.69 14.59 -23.30
C GLN A 312 33.36 13.69 -22.11
N ILE A 313 33.12 12.40 -22.42
CA ILE A 313 33.00 11.36 -21.40
C ILE A 313 34.35 11.24 -20.66
N SER A 314 34.32 11.35 -19.35
CA SER A 314 35.50 11.30 -18.48
C SER A 314 35.67 9.94 -17.82
N GLU A 315 36.83 9.71 -17.20
CA GLU A 315 37.11 8.51 -16.40
C GLU A 315 36.09 8.38 -15.22
N GLU A 316 35.66 9.49 -14.62
CA GLU A 316 34.67 9.52 -13.58
C GLU A 316 33.28 9.03 -14.04
N ASP A 317 32.86 9.39 -15.26
CA ASP A 317 31.64 8.87 -15.89
C ASP A 317 31.72 7.36 -16.08
N ILE A 318 32.89 6.87 -16.52
CA ILE A 318 33.14 5.45 -16.72
C ILE A 318 33.12 4.68 -15.39
N GLU A 319 33.70 5.22 -14.32
CA GLU A 319 33.65 4.63 -13.01
C GLU A 319 32.21 4.50 -12.49
N ILE A 320 31.39 5.53 -12.68
CA ILE A 320 29.97 5.48 -12.31
C ILE A 320 29.25 4.40 -13.12
N LEU A 321 29.45 4.34 -14.45
CA LEU A 321 28.87 3.31 -15.32
C LEU A 321 29.22 1.89 -14.89
N GLN A 322 30.48 1.66 -14.50
CA GLN A 322 30.92 0.35 -14.00
C GLN A 322 30.25 -0.02 -12.69
N ARG A 323 30.07 0.94 -11.77
CA ARG A 323 29.41 0.71 -10.47
C ARG A 323 27.93 0.37 -10.60
N ILE A 324 27.23 0.96 -11.58
CA ILE A 324 25.81 0.76 -11.81
C ILE A 324 25.51 -0.32 -12.86
N ARG A 325 26.50 -1.10 -13.27
CA ARG A 325 26.40 -2.04 -14.40
C ARG A 325 25.21 -2.99 -14.27
N ASP A 326 25.04 -3.58 -13.10
CA ASP A 326 24.03 -4.61 -12.83
C ASP A 326 22.71 -4.05 -12.25
N LYS A 327 22.57 -2.71 -12.25
CA LYS A 327 21.37 -2.04 -11.75
C LYS A 327 20.41 -1.66 -12.88
N LYS A 328 19.10 -1.66 -12.58
CA LYS A 328 18.11 -1.02 -13.46
C LYS A 328 18.45 0.47 -13.55
N LYS A 329 18.60 0.99 -14.74
CA LYS A 329 19.06 2.37 -14.96
C LYS A 329 18.47 2.98 -16.21
N ILE A 330 18.37 4.31 -16.17
CA ILE A 330 18.10 5.15 -17.32
C ILE A 330 19.27 6.13 -17.44
N ILE A 331 19.85 6.24 -18.61
CA ILE A 331 20.91 7.20 -18.92
C ILE A 331 20.27 8.47 -19.47
N LEU A 332 20.50 9.59 -18.78
CA LEU A 332 19.98 10.90 -19.16
C LEU A 332 21.10 11.77 -19.69
N LEU A 333 21.10 11.99 -21.01
CA LEU A 333 22.04 12.84 -21.70
C LEU A 333 21.57 14.29 -21.59
N ASN A 334 22.02 14.97 -20.53
CA ASN A 334 21.59 16.32 -20.19
C ASN A 334 22.38 17.40 -20.91
N LYS A 335 21.83 18.60 -20.93
CA LYS A 335 22.33 19.80 -21.63
C LYS A 335 22.38 19.62 -23.17
N SER A 336 21.38 18.90 -23.71
CA SER A 336 21.23 18.73 -25.17
C SER A 336 21.15 20.07 -25.91
N ASP A 337 20.71 21.13 -25.25
CA ASP A 337 20.71 22.51 -25.73
C ASP A 337 22.13 23.09 -25.99
N LYS A 338 23.16 22.50 -25.37
CA LYS A 338 24.58 22.90 -25.53
C LYS A 338 25.44 21.88 -26.25
N ALA A 339 24.84 20.75 -26.63
CA ALA A 339 25.57 19.70 -27.35
C ALA A 339 25.94 20.21 -28.77
N THR A 340 27.23 20.22 -29.09
CA THR A 340 27.78 20.57 -30.40
C THR A 340 28.74 19.47 -30.84
N GLU A 341 29.04 19.40 -32.13
CA GLU A 341 30.07 18.48 -32.64
C GLU A 341 31.47 18.74 -32.02
N GLU A 342 31.70 19.97 -31.60
CA GLU A 342 32.95 20.39 -30.93
C GLU A 342 33.03 19.94 -29.46
N SER A 343 31.90 19.52 -28.83
CA SER A 343 31.89 19.06 -27.44
C SER A 343 32.68 17.76 -27.23
N GLY A 344 32.90 16.99 -28.30
CA GLY A 344 33.59 15.70 -28.25
C GLY A 344 32.86 14.60 -27.50
N PHE A 345 31.54 14.78 -27.21
CA PHE A 345 30.72 13.75 -26.58
C PHE A 345 30.36 12.67 -27.61
N GLU A 346 30.86 11.46 -27.41
CA GLU A 346 30.56 10.30 -28.26
C GLU A 346 29.62 9.31 -27.59
N GLN A 347 28.34 9.36 -27.92
CA GLN A 347 27.34 8.43 -27.36
C GLN A 347 27.67 6.97 -27.70
N SER A 348 28.36 6.70 -28.83
CA SER A 348 28.73 5.34 -29.20
C SER A 348 29.64 4.65 -28.17
N ALA A 349 30.44 5.41 -27.43
CA ALA A 349 31.30 4.88 -26.38
C ALA A 349 30.52 4.27 -25.21
N LEU A 350 29.28 4.67 -25.01
CA LEU A 350 28.41 4.11 -23.95
C LEU A 350 28.07 2.64 -24.18
N LYS A 351 28.06 2.18 -25.44
CA LYS A 351 27.70 0.80 -25.81
C LYS A 351 28.60 -0.26 -25.18
N GLU A 352 29.81 0.09 -24.75
CA GLU A 352 30.70 -0.82 -24.03
C GLU A 352 30.29 -1.06 -22.58
N TYR A 353 29.50 -0.16 -22.00
CA TYR A 353 29.16 -0.14 -20.59
C TYR A 353 27.68 -0.40 -20.27
N ILE A 354 26.82 -0.34 -21.28
CA ILE A 354 25.37 -0.52 -21.13
C ILE A 354 24.84 -1.59 -22.09
N SER A 355 23.75 -2.25 -21.74
CA SER A 355 23.04 -3.19 -22.62
C SER A 355 22.24 -2.44 -23.68
N GLU A 356 21.89 -3.12 -24.78
CA GLU A 356 21.00 -2.56 -25.81
C GLU A 356 19.60 -2.19 -25.28
N GLU A 357 19.17 -2.84 -24.21
CA GLU A 357 17.88 -2.59 -23.56
C GLU A 357 17.90 -1.40 -22.59
N THR A 358 19.09 -0.83 -22.29
CA THR A 358 19.21 0.31 -21.38
C THR A 358 18.71 1.58 -22.07
N PRO A 359 17.64 2.25 -21.57
CA PRO A 359 17.17 3.50 -22.15
C PRO A 359 18.22 4.60 -22.04
N VAL A 360 18.44 5.29 -23.16
CA VAL A 360 19.32 6.46 -23.24
C VAL A 360 18.50 7.61 -23.84
N ILE A 361 18.30 8.66 -23.05
CA ILE A 361 17.36 9.74 -23.35
C ILE A 361 18.09 11.08 -23.33
N SER A 362 17.97 11.83 -24.40
CA SER A 362 18.47 13.21 -24.45
C SER A 362 17.49 14.17 -23.80
N ILE A 363 17.98 14.98 -22.86
CA ILE A 363 17.19 15.96 -22.12
C ILE A 363 17.87 17.32 -22.06
N SER A 364 17.09 18.37 -21.86
CA SER A 364 17.56 19.65 -21.34
C SER A 364 16.79 19.98 -20.06
N ALA A 365 17.38 19.66 -18.91
CA ALA A 365 16.79 19.95 -17.63
C ALA A 365 16.49 21.43 -17.40
N LYS A 366 17.18 22.31 -18.11
CA LYS A 366 16.97 23.77 -18.05
C LYS A 366 15.67 24.21 -18.74
N TYR A 367 15.32 23.57 -19.82
CA TYR A 367 14.17 23.94 -20.67
C TYR A 367 13.00 22.95 -20.59
N GLY A 368 13.18 21.83 -19.89
CA GLY A 368 12.17 20.77 -19.78
C GLY A 368 12.12 19.82 -20.99
N ASP A 369 12.99 20.00 -21.99
CA ASP A 369 12.99 19.17 -23.18
C ASP A 369 13.35 17.72 -22.83
N GLY A 370 12.63 16.75 -23.40
CA GLY A 370 12.89 15.33 -23.23
C GLY A 370 12.33 14.70 -21.92
N ILE A 371 11.72 15.50 -21.05
CA ILE A 371 11.11 14.99 -19.80
C ILE A 371 9.92 14.06 -20.12
N ASP A 372 9.09 14.38 -21.11
CA ASP A 372 7.99 13.50 -21.54
C ASP A 372 8.51 12.13 -22.03
N ASN A 373 9.61 12.10 -22.75
CA ASN A 373 10.25 10.85 -23.20
C ASN A 373 10.79 10.05 -22.01
N PHE A 374 11.37 10.72 -21.00
CA PHE A 374 11.80 10.09 -19.77
C PHE A 374 10.61 9.43 -19.04
N ILE A 375 9.49 10.14 -18.91
CA ILE A 375 8.29 9.62 -18.25
C ILE A 375 7.74 8.40 -19.00
N MET A 376 7.72 8.46 -20.33
CA MET A 376 7.26 7.36 -21.17
C MET A 376 8.16 6.11 -21.01
N GLU A 377 9.47 6.28 -21.06
CA GLU A 377 10.43 5.17 -20.88
C GLU A 377 10.41 4.61 -19.46
N LEU A 378 10.23 5.46 -18.45
CA LEU A 378 10.02 5.03 -17.06
C LEU A 378 8.80 4.12 -16.94
N LYS A 379 7.66 4.49 -17.57
CA LYS A 379 6.46 3.66 -17.63
C LYS A 379 6.72 2.34 -18.32
N ASN A 380 7.35 2.36 -19.47
CA ASN A 380 7.66 1.14 -20.24
C ASN A 380 8.55 0.19 -19.43
N MET A 381 9.59 0.71 -18.79
CA MET A 381 10.54 -0.08 -18.00
C MET A 381 9.89 -0.72 -16.77
N MET A 382 9.04 0.03 -16.06
CA MET A 382 8.47 -0.41 -14.78
C MET A 382 7.26 -1.31 -14.95
N PHE A 383 6.49 -1.15 -16.02
CA PHE A 383 5.20 -1.82 -16.16
C PHE A 383 5.06 -2.62 -17.45
N HIS A 384 6.15 -2.81 -18.22
CA HIS A 384 6.13 -3.50 -19.52
C HIS A 384 5.03 -2.99 -20.47
N GLY A 385 4.66 -1.71 -20.37
CA GLY A 385 3.59 -1.11 -21.16
C GLY A 385 2.18 -1.58 -20.83
N ARG A 386 2.00 -2.40 -19.80
CA ARG A 386 0.71 -3.00 -19.43
C ARG A 386 0.29 -2.55 -18.04
N ILE A 387 -0.29 -1.37 -17.94
CA ILE A 387 -1.11 -1.02 -16.77
C ILE A 387 -2.53 -0.82 -17.27
N ASP A 388 -3.37 -1.80 -17.05
CA ASP A 388 -4.82 -1.58 -17.04
C ASP A 388 -5.31 -1.53 -15.59
N VAL A 389 -5.22 -0.34 -15.02
CA VAL A 389 -5.61 -0.07 -13.62
C VAL A 389 -7.12 -0.26 -13.41
N ASN A 390 -7.88 -0.44 -14.48
CA ASN A 390 -9.34 -0.48 -14.40
C ASN A 390 -9.90 -1.90 -14.18
N GLN A 391 -9.12 -2.95 -14.36
CA GLN A 391 -9.63 -4.33 -14.30
C GLN A 391 -8.81 -5.31 -13.45
N GLU A 392 -7.56 -5.01 -13.08
CA GLU A 392 -6.69 -5.93 -12.35
C GLU A 392 -6.50 -5.51 -10.91
N VAL A 393 -6.57 -6.49 -10.00
CA VAL A 393 -6.17 -6.33 -8.61
C VAL A 393 -4.69 -6.67 -8.52
N TYR A 394 -3.87 -5.69 -8.17
CA TYR A 394 -2.45 -5.90 -7.91
C TYR A 394 -2.23 -6.32 -6.47
N ILE A 395 -1.43 -7.35 -6.26
CA ILE A 395 -0.96 -7.75 -4.92
C ILE A 395 0.11 -6.75 -4.48
N THR A 396 -0.13 -6.08 -3.36
CA THR A 396 0.78 -5.07 -2.80
C THR A 396 1.48 -5.56 -1.55
N ASN A 397 0.91 -6.52 -0.84
CA ASN A 397 1.32 -6.97 0.47
C ASN A 397 2.20 -8.23 0.37
N ALA A 398 3.38 -8.20 1.04
CA ALA A 398 4.31 -9.32 1.07
C ALA A 398 3.70 -10.60 1.71
N ARG A 399 2.81 -10.46 2.69
CA ARG A 399 2.08 -11.56 3.32
C ARG A 399 1.20 -12.29 2.30
N HIS A 400 0.48 -11.52 1.46
CA HIS A 400 -0.33 -12.08 0.37
C HIS A 400 0.53 -12.79 -0.67
N LYS A 401 1.68 -12.19 -1.03
CA LYS A 401 2.66 -12.81 -1.94
C LYS A 401 3.14 -14.16 -1.42
N ASP A 402 3.57 -14.24 -0.14
CA ASP A 402 4.05 -15.48 0.47
C ASP A 402 2.96 -16.56 0.48
N ALA A 403 1.75 -16.20 0.86
CA ALA A 403 0.61 -17.13 0.86
C ALA A 403 0.27 -17.64 -0.56
N LEU A 404 0.28 -16.75 -1.57
CA LEU A 404 0.05 -17.11 -2.97
C LEU A 404 1.17 -17.99 -3.54
N ALA A 405 2.43 -17.73 -3.19
CA ALA A 405 3.56 -18.55 -3.62
C ALA A 405 3.42 -19.98 -3.09
N LYS A 406 3.07 -20.15 -1.80
CA LYS A 406 2.81 -21.45 -1.20
C LYS A 406 1.58 -22.14 -1.77
N THR A 407 0.53 -21.39 -2.12
CA THR A 407 -0.64 -21.90 -2.83
C THR A 407 -0.24 -22.45 -4.21
N TYR A 408 0.51 -21.66 -4.96
CA TYR A 408 1.00 -22.05 -6.28
C TYR A 408 1.84 -23.33 -6.24
N GLU A 409 2.78 -23.44 -5.30
CA GLU A 409 3.59 -24.64 -5.08
C GLU A 409 2.73 -25.86 -4.74
N SER A 410 1.70 -25.70 -3.90
CA SER A 410 0.79 -26.81 -3.53
C SER A 410 -0.03 -27.27 -4.73
N LEU A 411 -0.54 -26.36 -5.56
CA LEU A 411 -1.27 -26.72 -6.78
C LEU A 411 -0.36 -27.41 -7.82
N GLU A 412 0.89 -26.97 -7.98
CA GLU A 412 1.87 -27.69 -8.80
C GLU A 412 2.16 -29.12 -8.27
N CYS A 413 2.08 -29.33 -6.94
CA CYS A 413 2.17 -30.68 -6.38
C CYS A 413 0.97 -31.52 -6.75
N VAL A 414 -0.25 -30.98 -6.77
CA VAL A 414 -1.46 -31.66 -7.25
C VAL A 414 -1.29 -32.11 -8.70
N GLU A 415 -0.88 -31.21 -9.59
CA GLU A 415 -0.62 -31.52 -11.00
C GLU A 415 0.38 -32.67 -11.15
N ARG A 416 1.52 -32.59 -10.46
CA ARG A 416 2.55 -33.64 -10.50
C ARG A 416 2.06 -34.98 -9.96
N SER A 417 1.25 -35.00 -8.91
CA SER A 417 0.68 -36.21 -8.33
C SER A 417 -0.29 -36.90 -9.27
N ILE A 418 -1.13 -36.11 -9.97
CA ILE A 418 -2.06 -36.63 -11.00
C ILE A 418 -1.27 -37.20 -12.18
N GLU A 419 -0.29 -36.48 -12.71
CA GLU A 419 0.53 -36.94 -13.84
C GLU A 419 1.37 -38.18 -13.51
N ALA A 420 1.77 -38.34 -12.26
CA ALA A 420 2.45 -39.52 -11.76
C ALA A 420 1.51 -40.73 -11.50
N GLY A 421 0.20 -40.58 -11.66
CA GLY A 421 -0.78 -41.59 -11.38
C GLY A 421 -0.87 -42.00 -9.91
N MET A 422 -0.64 -41.03 -9.00
CA MET A 422 -0.75 -41.28 -7.55
C MET A 422 -2.21 -41.49 -7.15
N PRO A 423 -2.46 -42.22 -6.04
CA PRO A 423 -3.81 -42.34 -5.47
C PRO A 423 -4.41 -40.96 -5.08
N GLU A 424 -5.73 -40.86 -5.12
CA GLU A 424 -6.49 -39.62 -4.95
C GLU A 424 -6.36 -39.01 -3.55
N ASP A 425 -6.09 -39.80 -2.52
CA ASP A 425 -5.81 -39.32 -1.17
C ASP A 425 -4.57 -38.39 -1.10
N PHE A 426 -3.60 -38.57 -2.01
CA PHE A 426 -2.47 -37.67 -2.12
C PHE A 426 -2.87 -36.29 -2.60
N PHE A 427 -3.85 -36.18 -3.50
CA PHE A 427 -4.33 -34.90 -4.01
C PHE A 427 -4.97 -34.05 -2.90
N THR A 428 -5.67 -34.71 -1.97
CA THR A 428 -6.35 -34.05 -0.85
C THR A 428 -5.38 -33.29 0.06
N ILE A 429 -4.18 -33.82 0.30
CA ILE A 429 -3.16 -33.18 1.15
C ILE A 429 -2.72 -31.85 0.53
N ASP A 430 -2.39 -31.85 -0.75
CA ASP A 430 -1.89 -30.67 -1.43
C ASP A 430 -3.01 -29.65 -1.71
N LEU A 431 -4.23 -30.13 -2.05
CA LEU A 431 -5.41 -29.28 -2.16
C LEU A 431 -5.75 -28.60 -0.82
N MET A 432 -5.67 -29.32 0.30
CA MET A 432 -5.92 -28.77 1.62
C MET A 432 -4.87 -27.70 1.98
N ASN A 433 -3.59 -27.96 1.67
CA ASN A 433 -2.53 -26.97 1.84
C ASN A 433 -2.81 -25.68 1.03
N ALA A 434 -3.20 -25.81 -0.23
CA ALA A 434 -3.57 -24.67 -1.06
C ALA A 434 -4.77 -23.89 -0.46
N TYR A 435 -5.81 -24.61 -0.03
CA TYR A 435 -6.99 -24.05 0.62
C TYR A 435 -6.65 -23.26 1.88
N GLU A 436 -5.79 -23.80 2.76
CA GLU A 436 -5.36 -23.16 3.99
C GLU A 436 -4.52 -21.91 3.72
N LYS A 437 -3.57 -21.97 2.76
CA LYS A 437 -2.74 -20.81 2.41
C LYS A 437 -3.56 -19.67 1.83
N LEU A 438 -4.53 -19.95 0.98
CA LEU A 438 -5.49 -18.95 0.50
C LEU A 438 -6.30 -18.35 1.65
N GLY A 439 -6.71 -19.16 2.64
CA GLY A 439 -7.42 -18.70 3.83
C GLY A 439 -6.65 -17.69 4.67
N LEU A 440 -5.32 -17.82 4.74
CA LEU A 440 -4.47 -16.86 5.45
C LEU A 440 -4.58 -15.44 4.86
N ILE A 441 -4.82 -15.30 3.56
CA ILE A 441 -4.95 -13.98 2.91
C ILE A 441 -6.15 -13.22 3.47
N ILE A 442 -7.28 -13.88 3.59
CA ILE A 442 -8.54 -13.28 4.08
C ILE A 442 -8.71 -13.33 5.60
N GLY A 443 -7.74 -13.93 6.30
CA GLY A 443 -7.72 -13.96 7.76
C GLY A 443 -8.42 -15.17 8.38
N GLU A 444 -8.64 -16.23 7.61
CA GLU A 444 -9.11 -17.50 8.17
C GLU A 444 -7.91 -18.28 8.75
N SER A 445 -8.09 -18.83 9.94
CA SER A 445 -7.04 -19.62 10.65
C SER A 445 -5.74 -18.84 10.93
N VAL A 446 -5.83 -17.54 11.10
CA VAL A 446 -4.69 -16.67 11.43
C VAL A 446 -4.52 -16.61 12.94
N GLU A 447 -3.28 -16.72 13.43
CA GLU A 447 -2.95 -16.59 14.84
C GLU A 447 -3.22 -15.16 15.33
N GLU A 448 -3.70 -15.05 16.58
CA GLU A 448 -4.05 -13.77 17.19
C GLU A 448 -2.86 -12.78 17.25
N ASP A 449 -1.66 -13.30 17.47
CA ASP A 449 -0.45 -12.48 17.52
C ASP A 449 -0.16 -11.79 16.16
N LEU A 450 -0.37 -12.51 15.05
CA LEU A 450 -0.22 -11.91 13.70
C LEU A 450 -1.29 -10.85 13.44
N VAL A 451 -2.54 -11.09 13.85
CA VAL A 451 -3.62 -10.10 13.75
C VAL A 451 -3.23 -8.84 14.53
N ASN A 452 -2.77 -9.00 15.77
CA ASN A 452 -2.32 -7.89 16.61
C ASN A 452 -1.16 -7.12 15.98
N GLU A 453 -0.17 -7.81 15.39
CA GLU A 453 0.96 -7.18 14.70
C GLU A 453 0.50 -6.34 13.51
N ILE A 454 -0.41 -6.87 12.68
CA ILE A 454 -0.94 -6.15 11.51
C ILE A 454 -1.61 -4.85 11.96
N PHE A 455 -2.52 -4.92 12.94
CA PHE A 455 -3.28 -3.76 13.39
C PHE A 455 -2.45 -2.76 14.20
N SER A 456 -1.35 -3.18 14.83
CA SER A 456 -0.43 -2.28 15.55
C SER A 456 0.20 -1.20 14.65
N LYS A 457 0.25 -1.43 13.34
CA LYS A 457 0.79 -0.51 12.33
C LYS A 457 -0.23 0.54 11.88
N PHE A 458 -1.49 0.41 12.29
CA PHE A 458 -2.56 1.34 11.91
C PHE A 458 -2.55 2.61 12.75
N CYS A 459 -3.20 3.66 12.23
CA CYS A 459 -3.42 4.88 12.98
C CYS A 459 -4.40 4.66 14.14
N THR A 460 -4.18 5.34 15.26
CA THR A 460 -5.16 5.41 16.37
C THR A 460 -6.44 6.10 15.85
N GLY A 461 -7.59 5.52 16.08
CA GLY A 461 -8.88 6.05 15.59
C GLY A 461 -9.40 5.42 14.29
N LYS A 462 -8.65 4.41 13.75
CA LYS A 462 -9.08 3.55 12.64
C LYS A 462 -9.12 2.08 13.02
#